data_af7ec5c6306257a4db2d9552ba81396f
#
_entry.id   af7ec5c6306257a4db2d9552ba81396f
#
_cell.length_a   1.000
_cell.length_b   1.000
_cell.length_c   1.000
_cell.angle_alpha   90.00
_cell.angle_beta   90.00
_cell.angle_gamma   90.00
#
_symmetry.space_group_name_H-M   'P 1'
#
loop_
_entity.id
_entity.type
_entity.pdbx_description
1 polymer ?
#
loop_
_entity_poly.entity_id
_entity_poly.type
_entity_poly.pdbx_seq_one_letter_code
_entity_poly.pdbx_strand_id
1 'polypeptide(L)'
;MKAPVYAAIDIGSNTTHVVVAHCTAHDLDILKDEVTMVRLGESVDESGEISPELQEKALQVLQHYKELAEQEQAEQILAVATEAIRKARNGEEFLKQIQEKTGLQVQILSGEAEAVLTFYGATYEMANEPGAPKEVAVTDVGGGSTELITAKQQRITWRTSLHIGSGQMHDRFLHSNPPTYDEQEKARAFLRSSLQDAHIPDSPPLLIATGSSAASLLQLSKEAFGLDTHRDTLTREDLLRCEGLLSALPAEEVAQRYKQDLERARILPGGALILEEVMKAFSLEELRVTLHGVREGVLLAYARDGEQWLEKVNEVAQQQAVSSKGKQSNKDIQGQTFAEFGKEVLAEYAKKFLKWPDEILKHQDTEPVHKMRVASRRLRAALDAFESCCKPKLFKKVNSQVKKLADLLGAVRDSDVMLQGLHARLEQVPGDEQDGIQWLIDRLNTYHKERQQALDDALHALDEDAFKKQINSCIKKSALRH
;
A
#
# COMPACT_ATOMS: atom_id res chain seq x y z
N MET A 1 33.49 -20.79 -10.70
CA MET A 1 32.65 -21.64 -9.79
C MET A 1 31.21 -21.29 -10.10
N LYS A 2 30.31 -22.27 -10.18
CA LYS A 2 28.87 -21.96 -10.25
C LYS A 2 28.46 -21.25 -8.96
N ALA A 3 27.52 -20.32 -9.04
CA ALA A 3 26.96 -19.68 -7.84
C ALA A 3 26.27 -20.75 -6.96
N PRO A 4 26.29 -20.63 -5.62
CA PRO A 4 25.65 -21.57 -4.72
C PRO A 4 24.13 -21.60 -4.98
N VAL A 5 23.51 -22.75 -4.70
CA VAL A 5 22.05 -22.91 -4.79
C VAL A 5 21.43 -22.72 -3.43
N TYR A 6 20.49 -21.80 -3.30
CA TYR A 6 19.72 -21.61 -2.09
C TYR A 6 18.21 -21.71 -2.38
N ALA A 7 17.44 -22.07 -1.36
CA ALA A 7 15.99 -22.09 -1.41
C ALA A 7 15.40 -21.11 -0.38
N ALA A 8 14.37 -20.37 -0.76
CA ALA A 8 13.56 -19.58 0.17
C ALA A 8 12.12 -20.09 0.17
N ILE A 9 11.57 -20.31 1.36
CA ILE A 9 10.17 -20.67 1.58
C ILE A 9 9.50 -19.53 2.34
N ASP A 10 8.43 -18.97 1.77
CA ASP A 10 7.60 -17.94 2.40
C ASP A 10 6.24 -18.51 2.79
N ILE A 11 5.90 -18.44 4.08
CA ILE A 11 4.64 -18.90 4.64
C ILE A 11 3.73 -17.69 4.86
N GLY A 12 2.98 -17.34 3.83
CA GLY A 12 2.06 -16.19 3.85
C GLY A 12 0.66 -16.51 4.37
N SER A 13 -0.20 -15.49 4.44
CA SER A 13 -1.58 -15.64 4.92
C SER A 13 -2.46 -16.47 3.99
N ASN A 14 -2.34 -16.30 2.67
CA ASN A 14 -3.12 -17.04 1.69
C ASN A 14 -2.33 -18.16 1.02
N THR A 15 -1.08 -17.89 0.70
CA THR A 15 -0.22 -18.77 -0.10
C THR A 15 1.06 -19.10 0.64
N THR A 16 1.57 -20.31 0.43
CA THR A 16 2.93 -20.70 0.76
C THR A 16 3.70 -20.85 -0.54
N HIS A 17 4.89 -20.28 -0.62
CA HIS A 17 5.71 -20.24 -1.82
C HIS A 17 7.08 -20.86 -1.56
N VAL A 18 7.70 -21.42 -2.60
CA VAL A 18 9.12 -21.79 -2.59
C VAL A 18 9.78 -21.26 -3.88
N VAL A 19 10.99 -20.73 -3.74
CA VAL A 19 11.89 -20.46 -4.87
C VAL A 19 13.24 -21.10 -4.60
N VAL A 20 13.81 -21.76 -5.61
CA VAL A 20 15.18 -22.32 -5.58
C VAL A 20 15.97 -21.67 -6.70
N ALA A 21 17.13 -21.13 -6.40
CA ALA A 21 17.93 -20.40 -7.37
C ALA A 21 19.44 -20.55 -7.15
N HIS A 22 20.22 -20.38 -8.22
CA HIS A 22 21.62 -19.99 -8.10
C HIS A 22 21.68 -18.54 -7.67
N CYS A 23 22.38 -18.26 -6.57
CA CYS A 23 22.33 -16.95 -5.92
C CYS A 23 23.68 -16.25 -5.92
N THR A 24 23.66 -14.96 -6.26
CA THR A 24 24.72 -14.01 -5.95
C THR A 24 24.16 -12.87 -5.10
N ALA A 25 25.01 -11.98 -4.63
CA ALA A 25 24.55 -10.81 -3.86
C ALA A 25 23.67 -9.83 -4.66
N HIS A 26 23.61 -9.97 -5.99
CA HIS A 26 22.97 -9.01 -6.89
C HIS A 26 22.09 -9.65 -7.98
N ASP A 27 22.11 -10.98 -8.10
CA ASP A 27 21.41 -11.67 -9.18
C ASP A 27 20.99 -13.08 -8.77
N LEU A 28 19.87 -13.55 -9.36
CA LEU A 28 19.28 -14.86 -9.13
C LEU A 28 19.00 -15.54 -10.47
N ASP A 29 19.45 -16.79 -10.62
CA ASP A 29 19.07 -17.67 -11.72
C ASP A 29 18.11 -18.74 -11.16
N ILE A 30 16.80 -18.53 -11.41
CA ILE A 30 15.72 -19.31 -10.79
C ILE A 30 15.65 -20.71 -11.44
N LEU A 31 15.78 -21.74 -10.60
CA LEU A 31 15.67 -23.14 -10.97
C LEU A 31 14.26 -23.69 -10.79
N LYS A 32 13.60 -23.31 -9.69
CA LYS A 32 12.23 -23.70 -9.34
C LYS A 32 11.49 -22.54 -8.67
N ASP A 33 10.21 -22.43 -9.00
CA ASP A 33 9.27 -21.50 -8.37
C ASP A 33 7.90 -22.18 -8.28
N GLU A 34 7.43 -22.45 -7.05
CA GLU A 34 6.13 -23.07 -6.82
C GLU A 34 5.34 -22.29 -5.77
N VAL A 35 4.02 -22.25 -5.98
CA VAL A 35 3.06 -21.61 -5.07
C VAL A 35 1.91 -22.56 -4.77
N THR A 36 1.52 -22.62 -3.48
CA THR A 36 0.37 -23.41 -3.04
C THR A 36 -0.57 -22.56 -2.17
N MET A 37 -1.86 -22.59 -2.49
CA MET A 37 -2.90 -21.92 -1.70
C MET A 37 -3.19 -22.70 -0.44
N VAL A 38 -2.86 -22.17 0.74
CA VAL A 38 -3.10 -22.79 2.05
C VAL A 38 -4.18 -22.07 2.85
N ARG A 39 -4.24 -20.72 2.80
CA ARG A 39 -5.21 -19.84 3.47
C ARG A 39 -5.13 -19.85 5.01
N LEU A 40 -3.92 -19.87 5.57
CA LEU A 40 -3.72 -19.83 7.03
C LEU A 40 -4.42 -18.62 7.68
N GLY A 41 -4.47 -17.48 6.99
CA GLY A 41 -5.07 -16.23 7.47
C GLY A 41 -6.57 -16.35 7.76
N GLU A 42 -7.32 -17.15 6.98
CA GLU A 42 -8.76 -17.30 7.13
C GLU A 42 -9.14 -17.78 8.55
N SER A 43 -8.53 -18.86 9.03
CA SER A 43 -8.82 -19.37 10.37
C SER A 43 -8.28 -18.45 11.48
N VAL A 44 -7.21 -17.73 11.24
CA VAL A 44 -6.66 -16.75 12.19
C VAL A 44 -7.60 -15.56 12.32
N ASP A 45 -8.16 -15.07 11.23
CA ASP A 45 -9.11 -13.94 11.26
C ASP A 45 -10.45 -14.35 11.91
N GLU A 46 -10.90 -15.58 11.74
CA GLU A 46 -12.12 -16.12 12.35
C GLU A 46 -11.98 -16.44 13.84
N SER A 47 -10.92 -17.15 14.21
CA SER A 47 -10.76 -17.74 15.54
C SER A 47 -9.58 -17.19 16.35
N GLY A 48 -8.66 -16.49 15.72
CA GLY A 48 -7.37 -16.08 16.29
C GLY A 48 -6.34 -17.21 16.35
N GLU A 49 -6.62 -18.38 15.76
CA GLU A 49 -5.75 -19.56 15.76
C GLU A 49 -5.72 -20.22 14.38
N ILE A 50 -4.61 -20.88 14.06
CA ILE A 50 -4.51 -21.72 12.86
C ILE A 50 -5.19 -23.05 13.18
N SER A 51 -6.21 -23.41 12.39
CA SER A 51 -6.95 -24.66 12.61
C SER A 51 -6.06 -25.88 12.39
N PRO A 52 -6.33 -27.02 13.08
CA PRO A 52 -5.55 -28.25 12.89
C PRO A 52 -5.51 -28.75 11.44
N GLU A 53 -6.60 -28.57 10.69
CA GLU A 53 -6.70 -28.94 9.28
C GLU A 53 -5.72 -28.13 8.43
N LEU A 54 -5.68 -26.81 8.62
CA LEU A 54 -4.76 -25.93 7.89
C LEU A 54 -3.30 -26.11 8.31
N GLN A 55 -3.05 -26.44 9.60
CA GLN A 55 -1.71 -26.85 10.05
C GLN A 55 -1.22 -28.09 9.31
N GLU A 56 -2.06 -29.15 9.21
CA GLU A 56 -1.68 -30.37 8.51
C GLU A 56 -1.46 -30.12 7.01
N LYS A 57 -2.33 -29.35 6.36
CA LYS A 57 -2.16 -28.94 4.96
C LYS A 57 -0.84 -28.19 4.75
N ALA A 58 -0.53 -27.23 5.62
CA ALA A 58 0.72 -26.47 5.52
C ALA A 58 1.94 -27.37 5.72
N LEU A 59 1.90 -28.30 6.67
CA LEU A 59 3.00 -29.26 6.90
C LEU A 59 3.27 -30.15 5.68
N GLN A 60 2.23 -30.61 4.98
CA GLN A 60 2.39 -31.37 3.73
C GLN A 60 3.05 -30.53 2.64
N VAL A 61 2.63 -29.28 2.48
CA VAL A 61 3.23 -28.34 1.52
C VAL A 61 4.69 -28.05 1.86
N LEU A 62 4.99 -27.79 3.12
CA LEU A 62 6.36 -27.51 3.58
C LEU A 62 7.29 -28.73 3.41
N GLN A 63 6.79 -29.92 3.64
CA GLN A 63 7.55 -31.15 3.39
C GLN A 63 7.87 -31.32 1.90
N HIS A 64 6.87 -31.10 1.03
CA HIS A 64 7.07 -31.12 -0.42
C HIS A 64 8.11 -30.07 -0.86
N TYR A 65 8.04 -28.84 -0.37
CA TYR A 65 8.96 -27.76 -0.72
C TYR A 65 10.40 -28.04 -0.24
N LYS A 66 10.55 -28.67 0.92
CA LYS A 66 11.84 -29.15 1.39
C LYS A 66 12.44 -30.18 0.43
N GLU A 67 11.64 -31.19 0.05
CA GLU A 67 12.06 -32.23 -0.88
C GLU A 67 12.45 -31.65 -2.25
N LEU A 68 11.70 -30.65 -2.74
CA LEU A 68 12.04 -29.92 -3.96
C LEU A 68 13.39 -29.20 -3.86
N ALA A 69 13.63 -28.49 -2.76
CA ALA A 69 14.90 -27.81 -2.51
C ALA A 69 16.09 -28.81 -2.43
N GLU A 70 15.89 -29.95 -1.78
CA GLU A 70 16.88 -31.01 -1.68
C GLU A 70 17.18 -31.66 -3.04
N GLN A 71 16.17 -31.85 -3.89
CA GLN A 71 16.34 -32.37 -5.27
C GLN A 71 17.17 -31.41 -6.14
N GLU A 72 16.99 -30.09 -5.98
CA GLU A 72 17.80 -29.08 -6.66
C GLU A 72 19.15 -28.82 -5.96
N GLN A 73 19.52 -29.63 -4.97
CA GLN A 73 20.77 -29.57 -4.24
C GLN A 73 21.03 -28.21 -3.56
N ALA A 74 19.97 -27.61 -3.00
CA ALA A 74 20.10 -26.37 -2.26
C ALA A 74 21.03 -26.57 -1.04
N GLU A 75 22.07 -25.73 -0.96
CA GLU A 75 23.02 -25.74 0.15
C GLU A 75 22.40 -25.21 1.43
N GLN A 76 21.37 -24.34 1.31
CA GLN A 76 20.63 -23.76 2.40
C GLN A 76 19.15 -23.58 2.05
N ILE A 77 18.27 -23.86 3.02
CA ILE A 77 16.83 -23.61 2.94
C ILE A 77 16.47 -22.57 4.00
N LEU A 78 15.98 -21.41 3.52
CA LEU A 78 15.61 -20.26 4.32
C LEU A 78 14.09 -20.18 4.41
N ALA A 79 13.51 -20.58 5.52
CA ALA A 79 12.07 -20.52 5.70
C ALA A 79 11.67 -19.30 6.53
N VAL A 80 10.74 -18.51 6.02
CA VAL A 80 10.18 -17.31 6.69
C VAL A 80 8.67 -17.41 6.80
N ALA A 81 8.12 -16.76 7.83
CA ALA A 81 6.68 -16.65 8.04
C ALA A 81 6.29 -15.20 8.26
N THR A 82 5.13 -14.83 7.74
CA THR A 82 4.64 -13.46 7.76
C THR A 82 3.39 -13.30 8.65
N GLU A 83 2.45 -12.49 8.27
CA GLU A 83 1.37 -11.99 9.11
C GLU A 83 0.52 -13.08 9.79
N ALA A 84 0.09 -14.13 9.08
CA ALA A 84 -0.82 -15.14 9.65
C ALA A 84 -0.20 -15.86 10.87
N ILE A 85 1.03 -16.37 10.74
CA ILE A 85 1.71 -17.04 11.85
C ILE A 85 2.07 -16.05 12.96
N ARG A 86 2.49 -14.83 12.59
CA ARG A 86 2.81 -13.76 13.55
C ARG A 86 1.63 -13.37 14.44
N LYS A 87 0.38 -13.40 13.89
CA LYS A 87 -0.85 -13.05 14.61
C LYS A 87 -1.49 -14.21 15.36
N ALA A 88 -1.26 -15.45 14.92
CA ALA A 88 -1.92 -16.61 15.50
C ALA A 88 -1.50 -16.84 16.96
N ARG A 89 -2.47 -17.04 17.86
CA ARG A 89 -2.20 -17.41 19.27
C ARG A 89 -1.43 -18.70 19.42
N ASN A 90 -1.64 -19.64 18.51
CA ASN A 90 -0.92 -20.93 18.46
C ASN A 90 0.25 -20.93 17.46
N GLY A 91 0.68 -19.75 16.98
CA GLY A 91 1.74 -19.63 15.97
C GLY A 91 3.08 -20.21 16.42
N GLU A 92 3.53 -19.93 17.65
CA GLU A 92 4.77 -20.49 18.20
C GLU A 92 4.71 -22.04 18.35
N GLU A 93 3.57 -22.58 18.73
CA GLU A 93 3.38 -24.02 18.82
C GLU A 93 3.42 -24.66 17.41
N PHE A 94 2.80 -24.01 16.44
CA PHE A 94 2.82 -24.48 15.07
C PHE A 94 4.25 -24.44 14.48
N LEU A 95 5.06 -23.42 14.77
CA LEU A 95 6.48 -23.39 14.37
C LEU A 95 7.28 -24.57 14.94
N LYS A 96 7.03 -24.97 16.18
CA LYS A 96 7.65 -26.17 16.78
C LYS A 96 7.24 -27.44 16.04
N GLN A 97 5.97 -27.56 15.68
CA GLN A 97 5.49 -28.70 14.89
C GLN A 97 6.12 -28.75 13.50
N ILE A 98 6.31 -27.59 12.84
CA ILE A 98 7.01 -27.51 11.55
C ILE A 98 8.45 -28.02 11.72
N GLN A 99 9.16 -27.53 12.74
CA GLN A 99 10.54 -27.98 13.00
C GLN A 99 10.62 -29.48 13.31
N GLU A 100 9.74 -30.01 14.14
CA GLU A 100 9.70 -31.42 14.52
C GLU A 100 9.38 -32.35 13.34
N LYS A 101 8.40 -31.97 12.49
CA LYS A 101 7.93 -32.82 11.39
C LYS A 101 8.74 -32.67 10.11
N THR A 102 9.23 -31.47 9.80
CA THR A 102 9.94 -31.19 8.53
C THR A 102 11.42 -30.90 8.72
N GLY A 103 11.86 -30.54 9.93
CA GLY A 103 13.22 -30.09 10.20
C GLY A 103 13.49 -28.64 9.78
N LEU A 104 12.54 -27.93 9.21
CA LEU A 104 12.67 -26.55 8.77
C LEU A 104 12.67 -25.61 9.98
N GLN A 105 13.65 -24.70 10.04
CA GLN A 105 13.69 -23.59 10.99
C GLN A 105 13.07 -22.36 10.35
N VAL A 106 11.89 -21.97 10.84
CA VAL A 106 11.13 -20.85 10.28
C VAL A 106 11.39 -19.58 11.10
N GLN A 107 11.75 -18.49 10.42
CA GLN A 107 11.96 -17.16 11.00
C GLN A 107 10.69 -16.32 10.83
N ILE A 108 10.14 -15.77 11.92
CA ILE A 108 9.01 -14.83 11.81
C ILE A 108 9.53 -13.46 11.41
N LEU A 109 9.05 -12.93 10.29
CA LEU A 109 9.38 -11.57 9.85
C LEU A 109 8.46 -10.55 10.52
N SER A 110 9.01 -9.41 10.96
CA SER A 110 8.19 -8.23 11.23
C SER A 110 7.68 -7.62 9.90
N GLY A 111 6.60 -6.84 9.94
CA GLY A 111 6.11 -6.17 8.73
C GLY A 111 7.17 -5.24 8.10
N GLU A 112 8.03 -4.63 8.94
CA GLU A 112 9.13 -3.79 8.48
C GLU A 112 10.24 -4.59 7.79
N ALA A 113 10.58 -5.77 8.29
CA ALA A 113 11.55 -6.67 7.67
C ALA A 113 10.98 -7.25 6.36
N GLU A 114 9.70 -7.64 6.37
CA GLU A 114 8.97 -8.08 5.18
C GLU A 114 9.01 -7.02 4.07
N ALA A 115 8.74 -5.75 4.39
CA ALA A 115 8.84 -4.64 3.44
C ALA A 115 10.26 -4.44 2.88
N VAL A 116 11.31 -4.58 3.70
CA VAL A 116 12.71 -4.47 3.23
C VAL A 116 13.05 -5.59 2.26
N LEU A 117 12.66 -6.83 2.57
CA LEU A 117 12.91 -7.99 1.70
C LEU A 117 12.10 -7.90 0.41
N THR A 118 10.81 -7.52 0.50
CA THR A 118 9.99 -7.23 -0.68
C THR A 118 10.67 -6.22 -1.60
N PHE A 119 11.17 -5.12 -1.04
CA PHE A 119 11.88 -4.11 -1.83
C PHE A 119 13.11 -4.69 -2.54
N TYR A 120 13.93 -5.49 -1.84
CA TYR A 120 15.11 -6.11 -2.46
C TYR A 120 14.71 -7.04 -3.62
N GLY A 121 13.72 -7.92 -3.40
CA GLY A 121 13.25 -8.84 -4.42
C GLY A 121 12.55 -8.15 -5.59
N ALA A 122 11.72 -7.15 -5.33
CA ALA A 122 10.98 -6.46 -6.40
C ALA A 122 11.86 -5.56 -7.29
N THR A 123 13.05 -5.18 -6.82
CA THR A 123 13.88 -4.18 -7.52
C THR A 123 15.23 -4.67 -8.02
N TYR A 124 15.65 -5.91 -7.74
CA TYR A 124 17.02 -6.37 -8.06
C TYR A 124 17.30 -6.38 -9.56
N GLU A 125 16.35 -6.82 -10.39
CA GLU A 125 16.50 -6.81 -11.84
C GLU A 125 16.65 -5.37 -12.35
N MET A 126 15.75 -4.49 -11.95
CA MET A 126 15.75 -3.08 -12.33
C MET A 126 17.02 -2.36 -11.86
N ALA A 127 17.58 -2.73 -10.71
CA ALA A 127 18.79 -2.10 -10.18
C ALA A 127 19.98 -2.17 -11.15
N ASN A 128 19.99 -3.15 -12.04
CA ASN A 128 21.02 -3.39 -13.05
C ASN A 128 20.65 -2.82 -14.43
N GLU A 129 19.43 -2.28 -14.64
CA GLU A 129 19.00 -1.71 -15.90
C GLU A 129 19.61 -0.31 -16.15
N PRO A 130 20.21 -0.05 -17.33
CA PRO A 130 20.68 1.28 -17.70
C PRO A 130 19.50 2.26 -17.76
N GLY A 131 19.56 3.36 -16.99
CA GLY A 131 18.50 4.37 -16.99
C GLY A 131 17.36 4.11 -15.99
N ALA A 132 17.49 3.10 -15.12
CA ALA A 132 16.50 2.83 -14.06
C ALA A 132 16.12 4.10 -13.26
N PRO A 133 14.84 4.29 -12.92
CA PRO A 133 14.38 5.42 -12.12
C PRO A 133 15.11 5.48 -10.78
N LYS A 134 15.57 6.69 -10.40
CA LYS A 134 16.24 6.91 -9.10
C LYS A 134 15.28 6.88 -7.91
N GLU A 135 14.00 7.05 -8.17
CA GLU A 135 12.93 7.04 -7.17
C GLU A 135 11.87 6.05 -7.61
N VAL A 136 11.45 5.18 -6.71
CA VAL A 136 10.50 4.11 -6.96
C VAL A 136 9.61 3.87 -5.74
N ALA A 137 8.33 3.54 -5.99
CA ALA A 137 7.48 2.89 -5.00
C ALA A 137 7.38 1.40 -5.28
N VAL A 138 7.24 0.61 -4.25
CA VAL A 138 6.92 -0.82 -4.32
C VAL A 138 5.68 -1.07 -3.47
N THR A 139 4.76 -1.87 -3.97
CA THR A 139 3.62 -2.40 -3.23
C THR A 139 3.57 -3.91 -3.34
N ASP A 140 3.34 -4.58 -2.22
CA ASP A 140 3.02 -6.00 -2.16
C ASP A 140 1.61 -6.17 -1.63
N VAL A 141 0.70 -6.71 -2.44
CA VAL A 141 -0.68 -6.97 -2.03
C VAL A 141 -0.82 -8.44 -1.71
N GLY A 142 -0.59 -8.75 -0.43
CA GLY A 142 -0.76 -10.08 0.13
C GLY A 142 -2.20 -10.45 0.45
N GLY A 143 -2.37 -11.57 1.13
CA GLY A 143 -3.69 -12.03 1.60
C GLY A 143 -4.18 -11.30 2.83
N GLY A 144 -3.29 -11.02 3.79
CA GLY A 144 -3.59 -10.38 5.06
C GLY A 144 -3.04 -8.96 5.20
N SER A 145 -1.95 -8.63 4.51
CA SER A 145 -1.31 -7.31 4.57
C SER A 145 -1.04 -6.73 3.19
N THR A 146 -0.75 -5.43 3.18
CA THR A 146 -0.22 -4.71 2.02
C THR A 146 0.96 -3.87 2.48
N GLU A 147 2.13 -4.15 1.93
CA GLU A 147 3.34 -3.39 2.13
C GLU A 147 3.39 -2.26 1.10
N LEU A 148 3.74 -1.06 1.57
CA LEU A 148 4.00 0.11 0.74
C LEU A 148 5.39 0.64 1.08
N ILE A 149 6.24 0.78 0.08
CA ILE A 149 7.63 1.19 0.23
C ILE A 149 7.92 2.30 -0.78
N THR A 150 8.63 3.33 -0.37
CA THR A 150 9.26 4.27 -1.30
C THR A 150 10.78 4.27 -1.11
N ALA A 151 11.50 4.37 -2.20
CA ALA A 151 12.95 4.37 -2.19
C ALA A 151 13.50 5.44 -3.14
N LYS A 152 14.69 5.93 -2.79
CA LYS A 152 15.48 6.86 -3.59
C LYS A 152 16.92 6.37 -3.66
N GLN A 153 17.45 6.23 -4.88
CA GLN A 153 18.81 5.71 -5.11
C GLN A 153 19.04 4.38 -4.37
N GLN A 154 18.12 3.45 -4.51
CA GLN A 154 18.13 2.11 -3.88
C GLN A 154 18.11 2.13 -2.33
N ARG A 155 17.84 3.28 -1.72
CA ARG A 155 17.64 3.38 -0.26
C ARG A 155 16.17 3.62 0.02
N ILE A 156 15.59 2.77 0.85
CA ILE A 156 14.22 2.94 1.32
C ILE A 156 14.14 4.27 2.08
N THR A 157 13.22 5.14 1.70
CA THR A 157 12.99 6.45 2.32
C THR A 157 11.77 6.48 3.20
N TRP A 158 10.81 5.61 2.92
CA TRP A 158 9.59 5.44 3.70
C TRP A 158 9.00 4.04 3.42
N ARG A 159 8.32 3.50 4.40
CA ARG A 159 7.55 2.26 4.27
C ARG A 159 6.47 2.17 5.32
N THR A 160 5.48 1.33 5.04
CA THR A 160 4.46 0.89 6.00
C THR A 160 3.97 -0.50 5.62
N SER A 161 3.49 -1.26 6.60
CA SER A 161 2.70 -2.46 6.40
C SER A 161 1.30 -2.18 6.92
N LEU A 162 0.32 -2.30 6.05
CA LEU A 162 -1.09 -2.13 6.36
C LEU A 162 -1.72 -3.50 6.57
N HIS A 163 -2.49 -3.67 7.63
CA HIS A 163 -3.29 -4.89 7.85
C HIS A 163 -4.51 -4.91 6.92
N ILE A 164 -4.24 -4.93 5.62
CA ILE A 164 -5.21 -4.88 4.54
C ILE A 164 -4.69 -5.78 3.44
N GLY A 165 -5.29 -6.94 3.25
CA GLY A 165 -4.94 -7.86 2.18
C GLY A 165 -6.16 -8.27 1.36
N SER A 166 -5.94 -8.90 0.21
CA SER A 166 -7.02 -9.34 -0.70
C SER A 166 -8.00 -10.30 -0.05
N GLY A 167 -7.53 -11.23 0.79
CA GLY A 167 -8.37 -12.14 1.57
C GLY A 167 -9.17 -11.40 2.63
N GLN A 168 -8.53 -10.52 3.41
CA GLN A 168 -9.23 -9.71 4.42
C GLN A 168 -10.30 -8.80 3.81
N MET A 169 -10.07 -8.23 2.62
CA MET A 169 -11.08 -7.43 1.93
C MET A 169 -12.27 -8.27 1.53
N HIS A 170 -12.01 -9.49 1.05
CA HIS A 170 -13.06 -10.47 0.76
C HIS A 170 -13.88 -10.79 2.02
N ASP A 171 -13.22 -11.21 3.08
CA ASP A 171 -13.88 -11.71 4.30
C ASP A 171 -14.63 -10.62 5.08
N ARG A 172 -14.23 -9.35 4.97
CA ARG A 172 -14.86 -8.24 5.70
C ARG A 172 -15.90 -7.48 4.92
N PHE A 173 -15.80 -7.41 3.58
CA PHE A 173 -16.61 -6.50 2.79
C PHE A 173 -17.24 -7.11 1.55
N LEU A 174 -16.64 -8.15 0.92
CA LEU A 174 -17.01 -8.65 -0.40
C LEU A 174 -17.61 -10.06 -0.31
N HIS A 175 -18.72 -10.18 0.41
CA HIS A 175 -19.35 -11.48 0.73
C HIS A 175 -20.16 -12.09 -0.42
N SER A 176 -20.63 -11.24 -1.35
CA SER A 176 -21.42 -11.69 -2.51
C SER A 176 -20.53 -12.21 -3.64
N ASN A 177 -21.02 -13.15 -4.42
CA ASN A 177 -20.33 -13.70 -5.57
C ASN A 177 -21.20 -13.60 -6.86
N PRO A 178 -20.96 -12.62 -7.74
CA PRO A 178 -19.94 -11.57 -7.67
C PRO A 178 -20.26 -10.50 -6.60
N PRO A 179 -19.23 -9.72 -6.15
CA PRO A 179 -19.46 -8.67 -5.17
C PRO A 179 -20.34 -7.54 -5.69
N THR A 180 -21.26 -7.09 -4.83
CA THR A 180 -22.18 -6.00 -5.15
C THR A 180 -21.50 -4.64 -5.16
N TYR A 181 -22.10 -3.65 -5.82
CA TYR A 181 -21.61 -2.27 -5.82
C TYR A 181 -21.49 -1.68 -4.39
N ASP A 182 -22.49 -1.92 -3.53
CA ASP A 182 -22.47 -1.42 -2.15
C ASP A 182 -21.33 -2.02 -1.30
N GLU A 183 -21.01 -3.30 -1.51
CA GLU A 183 -19.89 -3.96 -0.86
C GLU A 183 -18.56 -3.34 -1.31
N GLN A 184 -18.40 -3.11 -2.60
CA GLN A 184 -17.20 -2.49 -3.16
C GLN A 184 -17.02 -1.05 -2.67
N GLU A 185 -18.08 -0.23 -2.60
CA GLU A 185 -17.96 1.14 -2.10
C GLU A 185 -17.62 1.19 -0.60
N LYS A 186 -18.14 0.27 0.21
CA LYS A 186 -17.71 0.13 1.62
C LYS A 186 -16.25 -0.25 1.73
N ALA A 187 -15.80 -1.20 0.89
CA ALA A 187 -14.41 -1.61 0.79
C ALA A 187 -13.49 -0.43 0.39
N ARG A 188 -13.87 0.34 -0.65
CA ARG A 188 -13.13 1.54 -1.09
C ARG A 188 -13.06 2.61 -0.01
N ALA A 189 -14.16 2.87 0.69
CA ALA A 189 -14.18 3.86 1.76
C ALA A 189 -13.21 3.48 2.89
N PHE A 190 -13.16 2.20 3.25
CA PHE A 190 -12.21 1.68 4.22
C PHE A 190 -10.76 1.80 3.73
N LEU A 191 -10.48 1.40 2.48
CA LEU A 191 -9.14 1.50 1.86
C LEU A 191 -8.65 2.95 1.83
N ARG A 192 -9.48 3.89 1.38
CA ARG A 192 -9.15 5.32 1.34
C ARG A 192 -8.79 5.87 2.72
N SER A 193 -9.58 5.53 3.74
CA SER A 193 -9.28 5.93 5.12
C SER A 193 -7.93 5.38 5.58
N SER A 194 -7.68 4.10 5.36
CA SER A 194 -6.46 3.44 5.80
C SER A 194 -5.21 3.96 5.08
N LEU A 195 -5.30 4.22 3.76
CA LEU A 195 -4.21 4.82 2.98
C LEU A 195 -3.96 6.28 3.37
N GLN A 196 -5.01 7.01 3.75
CA GLN A 196 -4.87 8.37 4.28
C GLN A 196 -4.12 8.38 5.61
N ASP A 197 -4.41 7.44 6.49
CA ASP A 197 -3.74 7.31 7.79
C ASP A 197 -2.27 6.88 7.66
N ALA A 198 -1.92 6.19 6.57
CA ALA A 198 -0.56 5.75 6.29
C ALA A 198 0.42 6.90 5.96
N HIS A 199 -0.07 8.12 5.68
CA HIS A 199 0.77 9.29 5.38
C HIS A 199 1.76 9.04 4.24
N ILE A 200 1.26 8.50 3.12
CA ILE A 200 2.06 8.21 1.93
C ILE A 200 2.82 9.47 1.48
N PRO A 201 4.14 9.39 1.24
CA PRO A 201 4.95 10.52 0.79
C PRO A 201 4.64 10.90 -0.67
N ASP A 202 5.33 11.94 -1.17
CA ASP A 202 5.22 12.37 -2.56
C ASP A 202 5.47 11.21 -3.54
N SER A 203 4.72 11.20 -4.64
CA SER A 203 4.72 10.11 -5.63
C SER A 203 6.05 9.99 -6.36
N PRO A 204 6.71 8.83 -6.33
CA PRO A 204 7.81 8.55 -7.23
C PRO A 204 7.29 8.31 -8.65
N PRO A 205 8.15 8.39 -9.68
CA PRO A 205 7.74 8.25 -11.09
C PRO A 205 7.35 6.82 -11.50
N LEU A 206 7.66 5.82 -10.67
CA LEU A 206 7.37 4.41 -10.93
C LEU A 206 6.81 3.74 -9.69
N LEU A 207 5.71 2.98 -9.87
CA LEU A 207 5.18 2.02 -8.89
C LEU A 207 5.42 0.60 -9.42
N ILE A 208 6.07 -0.23 -8.63
CA ILE A 208 6.21 -1.67 -8.86
C ILE A 208 5.23 -2.38 -7.94
N ALA A 209 4.39 -3.23 -8.50
CA ALA A 209 3.49 -4.10 -7.74
C ALA A 209 4.01 -5.54 -7.79
N THR A 210 4.11 -6.16 -6.64
CA THR A 210 4.42 -7.59 -6.49
C THR A 210 3.31 -8.32 -5.75
N GLY A 211 3.49 -9.59 -5.55
CA GLY A 211 2.50 -10.46 -4.92
C GLY A 211 1.51 -11.06 -5.91
N SER A 212 0.86 -12.11 -5.45
CA SER A 212 -0.01 -12.92 -6.28
C SER A 212 -1.26 -12.19 -6.79
N SER A 213 -1.72 -11.14 -6.11
CA SER A 213 -2.85 -10.32 -6.58
C SER A 213 -2.49 -9.53 -7.83
N ALA A 214 -1.33 -8.87 -7.86
CA ALA A 214 -0.85 -8.12 -9.02
C ALA A 214 -0.61 -9.04 -10.22
N ALA A 215 0.06 -10.18 -10.00
CA ALA A 215 0.32 -11.19 -11.04
C ALA A 215 -0.98 -11.73 -11.64
N SER A 216 -1.97 -12.08 -10.81
CA SER A 216 -3.27 -12.61 -11.28
C SER A 216 -4.08 -11.56 -12.04
N LEU A 217 -4.05 -10.28 -11.63
CA LEU A 217 -4.73 -9.20 -12.36
C LEU A 217 -4.07 -8.92 -13.71
N LEU A 218 -2.75 -8.98 -13.79
CA LEU A 218 -2.04 -8.87 -15.05
C LEU A 218 -2.40 -10.03 -16.00
N GLN A 219 -2.41 -11.26 -15.49
CA GLN A 219 -2.83 -12.42 -16.26
C GLN A 219 -4.30 -12.31 -16.70
N LEU A 220 -5.21 -11.93 -15.79
CA LEU A 220 -6.61 -11.71 -16.12
C LEU A 220 -6.78 -10.67 -17.22
N SER A 221 -6.04 -9.56 -17.14
CA SER A 221 -6.07 -8.51 -18.17
C SER A 221 -5.61 -9.02 -19.54
N LYS A 222 -4.55 -9.84 -19.58
CA LYS A 222 -4.06 -10.47 -20.80
C LYS A 222 -5.09 -11.41 -21.42
N GLU A 223 -5.65 -12.31 -20.62
CA GLU A 223 -6.61 -13.32 -21.10
C GLU A 223 -7.97 -12.69 -21.49
N ALA A 224 -8.49 -11.75 -20.67
CA ALA A 224 -9.81 -11.18 -20.88
C ALA A 224 -9.85 -10.06 -21.94
N PHE A 225 -8.76 -9.30 -22.07
CA PHE A 225 -8.75 -8.10 -22.92
C PHE A 225 -7.78 -8.16 -24.08
N GLY A 226 -7.10 -9.30 -24.26
CA GLY A 226 -6.17 -9.52 -25.37
C GLY A 226 -4.93 -8.63 -25.32
N LEU A 227 -4.45 -8.30 -24.11
CA LEU A 227 -3.20 -7.54 -23.98
C LEU A 227 -2.00 -8.38 -24.38
N ASP A 228 -0.92 -7.71 -24.80
CA ASP A 228 0.34 -8.37 -25.15
C ASP A 228 0.81 -9.29 -24.02
N THR A 229 1.17 -10.53 -24.35
CA THR A 229 1.64 -11.55 -23.40
C THR A 229 2.95 -11.16 -22.72
N HIS A 230 3.78 -10.33 -23.37
CA HIS A 230 5.05 -9.83 -22.82
C HIS A 230 4.88 -8.56 -21.97
N ARG A 231 3.68 -7.97 -21.95
CA ARG A 231 3.41 -6.78 -21.14
C ARG A 231 3.52 -7.12 -19.65
N ASP A 232 4.29 -6.32 -18.93
CA ASP A 232 4.50 -6.41 -17.49
C ASP A 232 3.87 -5.23 -16.71
N THR A 233 3.06 -4.40 -17.40
CA THR A 233 2.41 -3.22 -16.79
C THR A 233 0.90 -3.35 -16.76
N LEU A 234 0.30 -2.72 -15.76
CA LEU A 234 -1.15 -2.50 -15.62
C LEU A 234 -1.41 -1.01 -15.50
N THR A 235 -2.31 -0.51 -16.35
CA THR A 235 -2.85 0.84 -16.19
C THR A 235 -4.01 0.84 -15.20
N ARG A 236 -4.35 2.01 -14.66
CA ARG A 236 -5.55 2.15 -13.84
C ARG A 236 -6.82 1.80 -14.60
N GLU A 237 -6.86 2.04 -15.93
CA GLU A 237 -7.94 1.60 -16.79
C GLU A 237 -8.04 0.07 -16.86
N ASP A 238 -6.91 -0.64 -16.99
CA ASP A 238 -6.89 -2.11 -16.95
C ASP A 238 -7.46 -2.65 -15.64
N LEU A 239 -7.09 -2.04 -14.50
CA LEU A 239 -7.65 -2.43 -13.19
C LEU A 239 -9.14 -2.18 -13.10
N LEU A 240 -9.64 -1.04 -13.57
CA LEU A 240 -11.08 -0.74 -13.60
C LEU A 240 -11.85 -1.72 -14.49
N ARG A 241 -11.27 -2.14 -15.62
CA ARG A 241 -11.85 -3.18 -16.49
C ARG A 241 -11.88 -4.53 -15.78
N CYS A 242 -10.80 -4.89 -15.06
CA CYS A 242 -10.79 -6.10 -14.24
C CYS A 242 -11.88 -6.05 -13.16
N GLU A 243 -12.03 -4.94 -12.46
CA GLU A 243 -13.07 -4.76 -11.45
C GLU A 243 -14.48 -4.90 -12.05
N GLY A 244 -14.73 -4.30 -13.23
CA GLY A 244 -16.00 -4.45 -13.95
C GLY A 244 -16.28 -5.92 -14.30
N LEU A 245 -15.27 -6.67 -14.77
CA LEU A 245 -15.40 -8.10 -15.07
C LEU A 245 -15.66 -8.93 -13.80
N LEU A 246 -14.91 -8.70 -12.75
CA LEU A 246 -15.01 -9.39 -11.47
C LEU A 246 -16.32 -9.06 -10.72
N SER A 247 -16.96 -7.94 -11.06
CA SER A 247 -18.30 -7.57 -10.56
C SER A 247 -19.44 -8.13 -11.39
N ALA A 248 -19.16 -8.56 -12.61
CA ALA A 248 -20.18 -9.10 -13.53
C ALA A 248 -20.26 -10.63 -13.51
N LEU A 249 -19.17 -11.33 -13.13
CA LEU A 249 -19.05 -12.77 -13.22
C LEU A 249 -18.78 -13.39 -11.84
N PRO A 250 -19.45 -14.53 -11.50
CA PRO A 250 -19.08 -15.32 -10.34
C PRO A 250 -17.63 -15.84 -10.42
N ALA A 251 -17.01 -16.04 -9.27
CA ALA A 251 -15.61 -16.49 -9.18
C ALA A 251 -15.36 -17.82 -9.93
N GLU A 252 -16.33 -18.74 -9.92
CA GLU A 252 -16.28 -20.01 -10.63
C GLU A 252 -16.16 -19.80 -12.16
N GLU A 253 -16.91 -18.83 -12.69
CA GLU A 253 -16.88 -18.49 -14.10
C GLU A 253 -15.59 -17.77 -14.48
N VAL A 254 -15.08 -16.87 -13.64
CA VAL A 254 -13.77 -16.22 -13.80
C VAL A 254 -12.66 -17.27 -13.81
N ALA A 255 -12.65 -18.20 -12.86
CA ALA A 255 -11.67 -19.27 -12.78
C ALA A 255 -11.65 -20.14 -14.04
N GLN A 256 -12.82 -20.56 -14.51
CA GLN A 256 -12.95 -21.42 -15.69
C GLN A 256 -12.56 -20.69 -16.99
N ARG A 257 -13.04 -19.45 -17.20
CA ARG A 257 -12.82 -18.72 -18.46
C ARG A 257 -11.42 -18.21 -18.62
N TYR A 258 -10.79 -17.75 -17.52
CA TYR A 258 -9.52 -17.03 -17.54
C TYR A 258 -8.38 -17.77 -16.84
N LYS A 259 -8.52 -19.10 -16.69
CA LYS A 259 -7.49 -20.00 -16.12
C LYS A 259 -6.92 -19.52 -14.79
N GLN A 260 -7.80 -18.96 -13.94
CA GLN A 260 -7.45 -18.59 -12.58
C GLN A 260 -7.74 -19.76 -11.63
N ASP A 261 -6.97 -19.86 -10.54
CA ASP A 261 -7.37 -20.69 -9.41
C ASP A 261 -8.69 -20.19 -8.81
N LEU A 262 -9.62 -21.07 -8.40
CA LEU A 262 -10.92 -20.66 -7.89
C LEU A 262 -10.81 -19.83 -6.61
N GLU A 263 -9.96 -20.24 -5.68
CA GLU A 263 -9.78 -19.53 -4.41
C GLU A 263 -9.12 -18.17 -4.66
N ARG A 264 -8.24 -18.09 -5.67
CA ARG A 264 -7.68 -16.81 -6.13
C ARG A 264 -8.75 -15.92 -6.73
N ALA A 265 -9.61 -16.45 -7.60
CA ALA A 265 -10.69 -15.69 -8.24
C ALA A 265 -11.66 -15.08 -7.21
N ARG A 266 -11.91 -15.75 -6.09
CA ARG A 266 -12.78 -15.25 -5.00
C ARG A 266 -12.22 -13.99 -4.32
N ILE A 267 -10.91 -13.93 -4.09
CA ILE A 267 -10.28 -12.81 -3.38
C ILE A 267 -9.74 -11.72 -4.32
N LEU A 268 -9.71 -11.98 -5.62
CA LEU A 268 -9.15 -11.08 -6.62
C LEU A 268 -9.85 -9.72 -6.70
N PRO A 269 -11.19 -9.60 -6.49
CA PRO A 269 -11.85 -8.31 -6.38
C PRO A 269 -11.23 -7.41 -5.29
N GLY A 270 -10.92 -7.98 -4.12
CA GLY A 270 -10.22 -7.26 -3.04
C GLY A 270 -8.84 -6.75 -3.47
N GLY A 271 -8.08 -7.59 -4.17
CA GLY A 271 -6.77 -7.23 -4.71
C GLY A 271 -6.83 -6.08 -5.73
N ALA A 272 -7.82 -6.10 -6.63
CA ALA A 272 -8.03 -5.05 -7.63
C ALA A 272 -8.34 -3.69 -6.97
N LEU A 273 -9.27 -3.67 -5.99
CA LEU A 273 -9.61 -2.48 -5.23
C LEU A 273 -8.41 -1.90 -4.47
N ILE A 274 -7.58 -2.77 -3.86
CA ILE A 274 -6.37 -2.32 -3.15
C ILE A 274 -5.40 -1.65 -4.11
N LEU A 275 -5.05 -2.31 -5.24
CA LEU A 275 -4.10 -1.77 -6.21
C LEU A 275 -4.61 -0.46 -6.83
N GLU A 276 -5.89 -0.36 -7.16
CA GLU A 276 -6.48 0.86 -7.72
C GLU A 276 -6.41 2.03 -6.73
N GLU A 277 -6.75 1.81 -5.45
CA GLU A 277 -6.68 2.86 -4.44
C GLU A 277 -5.21 3.21 -4.05
N VAL A 278 -4.27 2.25 -4.13
CA VAL A 278 -2.82 2.52 -3.98
C VAL A 278 -2.31 3.38 -5.13
N MET A 279 -2.65 3.07 -6.39
CA MET A 279 -2.29 3.91 -7.54
C MET A 279 -2.82 5.34 -7.39
N LYS A 280 -4.06 5.51 -6.95
CA LYS A 280 -4.64 6.82 -6.66
C LYS A 280 -3.88 7.55 -5.55
N ALA A 281 -3.52 6.84 -4.49
CA ALA A 281 -2.79 7.41 -3.36
C ALA A 281 -1.39 7.93 -3.77
N PHE A 282 -0.73 7.24 -4.71
CA PHE A 282 0.52 7.67 -5.33
C PHE A 282 0.32 8.61 -6.55
N SER A 283 -0.92 8.88 -6.97
CA SER A 283 -1.24 9.68 -8.16
C SER A 283 -0.56 9.15 -9.44
N LEU A 284 -0.54 7.84 -9.62
CA LEU A 284 0.03 7.15 -10.76
C LEU A 284 -1.06 6.48 -11.61
N GLU A 285 -0.89 6.54 -12.93
CA GLU A 285 -1.83 5.94 -13.88
C GLU A 285 -1.37 4.57 -14.41
N GLU A 286 -0.11 4.20 -14.14
CA GLU A 286 0.45 2.90 -14.53
C GLU A 286 1.33 2.35 -13.40
N LEU A 287 1.34 1.03 -13.26
CA LEU A 287 2.26 0.28 -12.41
C LEU A 287 2.93 -0.84 -13.22
N ARG A 288 4.16 -1.19 -12.83
CA ARG A 288 4.87 -2.37 -13.35
C ARG A 288 4.63 -3.54 -12.40
N VAL A 289 4.32 -4.71 -12.94
CA VAL A 289 4.15 -5.95 -12.17
C VAL A 289 5.43 -6.76 -12.22
N THR A 290 5.90 -7.22 -11.06
CA THR A 290 6.96 -8.21 -10.96
C THR A 290 6.48 -9.44 -10.21
N LEU A 291 7.06 -10.60 -10.52
CA LEU A 291 6.81 -11.85 -9.81
C LEU A 291 7.74 -12.03 -8.60
N HIS A 292 8.73 -11.16 -8.47
CA HIS A 292 9.75 -11.19 -7.43
C HIS A 292 9.32 -10.37 -6.20
N GLY A 293 9.59 -10.90 -5.00
CA GLY A 293 9.16 -10.28 -3.74
C GLY A 293 10.00 -10.74 -2.54
N VAL A 294 9.33 -11.07 -1.44
CA VAL A 294 9.99 -11.47 -0.18
C VAL A 294 10.98 -12.60 -0.37
N ARG A 295 10.63 -13.65 -1.14
CA ARG A 295 11.48 -14.85 -1.35
C ARG A 295 12.82 -14.51 -1.99
N GLU A 296 12.77 -13.78 -3.10
CA GLU A 296 13.96 -13.33 -3.81
C GLU A 296 14.78 -12.38 -2.92
N GLY A 297 14.10 -11.52 -2.16
CA GLY A 297 14.74 -10.67 -1.17
C GLY A 297 15.48 -11.46 -0.07
N VAL A 298 14.90 -12.57 0.39
CA VAL A 298 15.56 -13.47 1.35
C VAL A 298 16.83 -14.09 0.75
N LEU A 299 16.72 -14.61 -0.48
CA LEU A 299 17.88 -15.20 -1.20
C LEU A 299 19.00 -14.18 -1.41
N LEU A 300 18.66 -12.97 -1.88
CA LEU A 300 19.62 -11.89 -2.10
C LEU A 300 20.29 -11.44 -0.80
N ALA A 301 19.49 -11.29 0.28
CA ALA A 301 20.00 -10.91 1.58
C ALA A 301 20.95 -11.98 2.15
N TYR A 302 20.57 -13.25 2.04
CA TYR A 302 21.43 -14.36 2.48
C TYR A 302 22.71 -14.47 1.64
N ALA A 303 22.61 -14.38 0.32
CA ALA A 303 23.78 -14.44 -0.56
C ALA A 303 24.77 -13.28 -0.30
N ARG A 304 24.28 -12.12 0.17
CA ARG A 304 25.09 -10.95 0.52
C ARG A 304 25.71 -11.05 1.91
N ASP A 305 24.92 -11.45 2.90
CA ASP A 305 25.24 -11.28 4.34
C ASP A 305 25.43 -12.63 5.09
N GLY A 306 25.19 -13.78 4.43
CA GLY A 306 25.30 -15.11 5.04
C GLY A 306 24.34 -15.27 6.23
N GLU A 307 24.76 -15.95 7.28
CA GLU A 307 23.98 -16.21 8.49
C GLU A 307 23.47 -14.95 9.20
N GLN A 308 24.08 -13.79 8.95
CA GLN A 308 23.68 -12.50 9.56
C GLN A 308 22.60 -11.76 8.76
N TRP A 309 22.07 -12.35 7.66
CA TRP A 309 21.16 -11.69 6.77
C TRP A 309 19.94 -11.05 7.45
N LEU A 310 19.30 -11.79 8.40
CA LEU A 310 18.09 -11.32 9.08
C LEU A 310 18.41 -10.19 10.07
N GLU A 311 19.56 -10.24 10.74
CA GLU A 311 20.03 -9.17 11.62
C GLU A 311 20.26 -7.89 10.80
N LYS A 312 20.94 -7.99 9.66
CA LYS A 312 21.16 -6.87 8.74
C LYS A 312 19.84 -6.29 8.17
N VAL A 313 18.90 -7.15 7.79
CA VAL A 313 17.57 -6.71 7.35
C VAL A 313 16.84 -5.98 8.47
N ASN A 314 16.89 -6.49 9.71
CA ASN A 314 16.29 -5.83 10.88
C ASN A 314 16.98 -4.50 11.22
N GLU A 315 18.31 -4.38 11.08
CA GLU A 315 19.01 -3.11 11.23
C GLU A 315 18.50 -2.06 10.22
N VAL A 316 18.38 -2.43 8.94
CA VAL A 316 17.81 -1.55 7.92
C VAL A 316 16.35 -1.21 8.26
N ALA A 317 15.59 -2.20 8.70
CA ALA A 317 14.23 -2.03 9.15
C ALA A 317 14.12 -1.05 10.35
N GLN A 318 15.02 -1.05 11.29
CA GLN A 318 15.03 -0.17 12.47
C GLN A 318 15.58 1.24 12.15
N GLN A 319 16.69 1.35 11.41
CA GLN A 319 17.31 2.64 11.07
C GLN A 319 16.35 3.58 10.33
N GLN A 320 15.43 3.02 9.55
CA GLN A 320 14.48 3.80 8.78
C GLN A 320 13.20 4.13 9.55
N ALA A 321 12.84 3.36 10.58
CA ALA A 321 11.78 3.73 11.52
C ALA A 321 12.11 5.05 12.25
N VAL A 322 13.39 5.36 12.44
CA VAL A 322 13.87 6.64 12.98
C VAL A 322 13.83 7.76 11.93
N SER A 323 13.95 7.47 10.63
CA SER A 323 13.89 8.48 9.56
C SER A 323 12.49 8.77 9.03
N SER A 324 11.52 7.86 9.21
CA SER A 324 10.11 8.09 8.94
C SER A 324 9.41 8.97 10.00
N LYS A 325 9.98 9.05 11.19
CA LYS A 325 9.75 10.19 12.10
C LYS A 325 10.53 11.36 11.51
N GLY A 326 9.90 12.17 10.69
CA GLY A 326 10.40 13.26 9.89
C GLY A 326 11.77 13.82 10.29
N LYS A 327 12.46 14.49 9.35
CA LYS A 327 13.53 15.45 9.66
C LYS A 327 13.01 16.53 10.61
N GLN A 328 12.70 16.16 11.83
CA GLN A 328 12.75 17.05 12.96
C GLN A 328 14.23 17.08 13.37
N SER A 329 14.82 18.25 13.28
CA SER A 329 16.08 18.55 13.93
C SER A 329 16.07 17.85 15.29
N ASN A 330 17.08 17.01 15.58
CA ASN A 330 17.39 16.53 16.91
C ASN A 330 17.69 17.76 17.80
N LYS A 331 16.64 18.45 18.21
CA LYS A 331 16.61 19.23 19.41
C LYS A 331 16.06 18.31 20.48
N ASP A 332 16.89 18.02 21.44
CA ASP A 332 16.68 17.19 22.61
C ASP A 332 15.20 17.01 23.00
N ILE A 333 14.62 15.82 22.66
CA ILE A 333 13.28 15.38 23.12
C ILE A 333 13.39 14.78 24.55
N GLN A 334 14.58 14.79 25.16
CA GLN A 334 14.73 14.39 26.55
C GLN A 334 14.08 15.45 27.45
N GLY A 335 12.83 15.18 27.86
CA GLY A 335 12.10 15.99 28.83
C GLY A 335 10.82 16.67 28.32
N GLN A 336 10.46 16.53 27.03
CA GLN A 336 9.25 17.15 26.50
C GLN A 336 8.02 16.22 26.70
N THR A 337 6.92 16.76 27.21
CA THR A 337 5.67 16.01 27.35
C THR A 337 4.97 15.83 26.02
N PHE A 338 4.10 14.80 25.88
CA PHE A 338 3.27 14.56 24.70
C PHE A 338 2.45 15.79 24.29
N ALA A 339 1.99 16.57 25.27
CA ALA A 339 1.23 17.80 25.03
C ALA A 339 2.10 18.96 24.51
N GLU A 340 3.34 19.09 24.95
CA GLU A 340 4.29 20.09 24.44
C GLU A 340 4.65 19.77 22.99
N PHE A 341 4.97 18.52 22.70
CA PHE A 341 5.18 18.04 21.33
C PHE A 341 3.96 18.30 20.45
N GLY A 342 2.75 17.96 20.93
CA GLY A 342 1.50 18.22 20.21
C GLY A 342 1.29 19.70 19.89
N LYS A 343 1.68 20.60 20.78
CA LYS A 343 1.59 22.05 20.53
C LYS A 343 2.50 22.49 19.38
N GLU A 344 3.72 22.00 19.32
CA GLU A 344 4.66 22.31 18.25
C GLU A 344 4.20 21.74 16.91
N VAL A 345 3.77 20.48 16.86
CA VAL A 345 3.26 19.82 15.66
C VAL A 345 2.03 20.54 15.10
N LEU A 346 1.05 20.87 15.96
CA LEU A 346 -0.14 21.61 15.54
C LEU A 346 0.20 22.99 14.99
N ALA A 347 1.14 23.70 15.60
CA ALA A 347 1.59 25.02 15.12
C ALA A 347 2.29 24.92 13.76
N GLU A 348 3.13 23.90 13.58
CA GLU A 348 3.85 23.66 12.32
C GLU A 348 2.89 23.34 11.16
N TYR A 349 1.95 22.40 11.38
CA TYR A 349 0.99 22.05 10.34
C TYR A 349 0.00 23.17 10.04
N ALA A 350 -0.41 23.95 11.04
CA ALA A 350 -1.20 25.15 10.81
C ALA A 350 -0.45 26.17 9.95
N LYS A 351 0.86 26.37 10.18
CA LYS A 351 1.70 27.22 9.35
C LYS A 351 1.79 26.73 7.90
N LYS A 352 1.94 25.40 7.69
CA LYS A 352 1.96 24.80 6.35
C LYS A 352 0.60 24.94 5.65
N PHE A 353 -0.50 24.81 6.38
CA PHE A 353 -1.86 24.98 5.86
C PHE A 353 -2.13 26.43 5.43
N LEU A 354 -1.76 27.41 6.25
CA LEU A 354 -1.95 28.83 5.99
C LEU A 354 -0.94 29.44 5.00
N LYS A 355 -0.12 28.63 4.35
CA LYS A 355 0.82 29.11 3.32
C LYS A 355 0.14 29.37 1.98
N TRP A 356 -1.00 28.71 1.71
CA TRP A 356 -1.56 28.59 0.37
C TRP A 356 -2.79 29.44 0.05
N PRO A 357 -3.53 30.04 1.02
CA PRO A 357 -4.74 30.81 0.71
C PRO A 357 -4.52 31.90 -0.35
N ASP A 358 -3.48 32.75 -0.18
CA ASP A 358 -3.17 33.82 -1.11
C ASP A 358 -2.78 33.33 -2.52
N GLU A 359 -2.14 32.15 -2.61
CA GLU A 359 -1.76 31.57 -3.90
C GLU A 359 -2.98 30.99 -4.63
N ILE A 360 -3.92 30.39 -3.89
CA ILE A 360 -5.18 29.88 -4.46
C ILE A 360 -6.03 31.03 -4.99
N LEU A 361 -6.14 32.12 -4.23
CA LEU A 361 -6.94 33.29 -4.62
C LEU A 361 -6.38 34.04 -5.85
N LYS A 362 -5.13 33.78 -6.26
CA LYS A 362 -4.56 34.31 -7.51
C LYS A 362 -5.03 33.57 -8.76
N HIS A 363 -5.65 32.40 -8.63
CA HIS A 363 -6.17 31.56 -9.74
C HIS A 363 -5.18 31.25 -10.87
N GLN A 364 -3.88 31.19 -10.58
CA GLN A 364 -2.85 31.02 -11.60
C GLN A 364 -2.48 29.57 -11.86
N ASP A 365 -2.78 28.65 -10.90
CA ASP A 365 -2.39 27.25 -10.97
C ASP A 365 -3.30 26.38 -10.06
N THR A 366 -3.46 25.12 -10.41
CA THR A 366 -4.19 24.13 -9.60
C THR A 366 -3.32 23.50 -8.50
N GLU A 367 -2.01 23.67 -8.57
CA GLU A 367 -1.03 23.13 -7.62
C GLU A 367 -1.19 23.66 -6.17
N PRO A 368 -1.47 24.97 -5.92
CA PRO A 368 -1.75 25.49 -4.59
C PRO A 368 -2.96 24.82 -3.92
N VAL A 369 -4.02 24.53 -4.68
CA VAL A 369 -5.21 23.79 -4.19
C VAL A 369 -4.80 22.40 -3.72
N HIS A 370 -4.03 21.68 -4.52
CA HIS A 370 -3.49 20.36 -4.15
C HIS A 370 -2.65 20.44 -2.86
N LYS A 371 -1.71 21.37 -2.78
CA LYS A 371 -0.82 21.54 -1.60
C LYS A 371 -1.58 21.91 -0.34
N MET A 372 -2.58 22.79 -0.43
CA MET A 372 -3.42 23.14 0.71
C MET A 372 -4.31 21.96 1.16
N ARG A 373 -4.83 21.16 0.22
CA ARG A 373 -5.57 19.93 0.51
C ARG A 373 -4.71 18.93 1.30
N VAL A 374 -3.45 18.71 0.88
CA VAL A 374 -2.50 17.86 1.61
C VAL A 374 -2.22 18.42 3.00
N ALA A 375 -2.00 19.74 3.13
CA ALA A 375 -1.74 20.39 4.40
C ALA A 375 -2.95 20.31 5.35
N SER A 376 -4.19 20.47 4.84
CA SER A 376 -5.42 20.34 5.64
C SER A 376 -5.59 18.93 6.20
N ARG A 377 -5.30 17.90 5.41
CA ARG A 377 -5.33 16.50 5.84
C ARG A 377 -4.33 16.25 6.98
N ARG A 378 -3.08 16.72 6.82
CA ARG A 378 -2.03 16.57 7.86
C ARG A 378 -2.40 17.29 9.15
N LEU A 379 -2.98 18.48 9.04
CA LEU A 379 -3.42 19.25 10.22
C LEU A 379 -4.57 18.56 10.95
N ARG A 380 -5.52 17.94 10.21
CA ARG A 380 -6.61 17.17 10.83
C ARG A 380 -6.10 15.94 11.55
N ALA A 381 -5.23 15.15 10.92
CA ALA A 381 -4.62 13.99 11.56
C ALA A 381 -3.86 14.36 12.84
N ALA A 382 -3.14 15.49 12.83
CA ALA A 382 -2.49 16.00 14.05
C ALA A 382 -3.51 16.45 15.13
N LEU A 383 -4.59 17.12 14.73
CA LEU A 383 -5.66 17.48 15.67
C LEU A 383 -6.27 16.24 16.33
N ASP A 384 -6.59 15.22 15.55
CA ASP A 384 -7.17 13.97 16.04
C ASP A 384 -6.19 13.23 16.97
N ALA A 385 -4.90 13.14 16.61
CA ALA A 385 -3.86 12.52 17.44
C ALA A 385 -3.69 13.19 18.82
N PHE A 386 -3.86 14.51 18.88
CA PHE A 386 -3.70 15.28 20.12
C PHE A 386 -5.04 15.73 20.74
N GLU A 387 -6.17 15.16 20.34
CA GLU A 387 -7.51 15.51 20.84
C GLU A 387 -7.60 15.45 22.37
N SER A 388 -7.06 14.40 22.98
CA SER A 388 -7.06 14.19 24.43
C SER A 388 -6.37 15.33 25.20
N CYS A 389 -5.36 15.96 24.60
CA CYS A 389 -4.62 17.09 25.15
C CYS A 389 -5.31 18.44 24.87
N CYS A 390 -6.28 18.48 23.94
CA CYS A 390 -6.94 19.71 23.52
C CYS A 390 -8.10 20.11 24.42
N LYS A 391 -8.42 21.41 24.41
CA LYS A 391 -9.66 21.95 25.00
C LYS A 391 -10.82 21.60 24.08
N PRO A 392 -11.85 20.84 24.53
CA PRO A 392 -12.88 20.29 23.63
C PRO A 392 -13.61 21.33 22.76
N LYS A 393 -13.88 22.52 23.29
CA LYS A 393 -14.55 23.59 22.53
C LYS A 393 -13.67 24.16 21.42
N LEU A 394 -12.37 24.34 21.66
CA LEU A 394 -11.43 24.83 20.67
C LEU A 394 -11.12 23.77 19.62
N PHE A 395 -10.91 22.52 20.05
CA PHE A 395 -10.74 21.39 19.15
C PHE A 395 -11.89 21.29 18.15
N LYS A 396 -13.15 21.21 18.62
CA LYS A 396 -14.33 21.13 17.75
C LYS A 396 -14.40 22.30 16.77
N LYS A 397 -14.09 23.52 17.23
CA LYS A 397 -14.13 24.72 16.38
C LYS A 397 -13.08 24.64 15.28
N VAL A 398 -11.82 24.37 15.63
CA VAL A 398 -10.70 24.31 14.67
C VAL A 398 -10.90 23.14 13.71
N ASN A 399 -11.22 21.95 14.22
CA ASN A 399 -11.44 20.77 13.40
C ASN A 399 -12.59 20.98 12.38
N SER A 400 -13.68 21.62 12.80
CA SER A 400 -14.80 21.97 11.90
C SER A 400 -14.39 22.97 10.82
N GLN A 401 -13.56 23.97 11.13
CA GLN A 401 -13.05 24.93 10.15
C GLN A 401 -12.14 24.26 9.12
N VAL A 402 -11.19 23.44 9.59
CA VAL A 402 -10.27 22.71 8.70
C VAL A 402 -11.02 21.71 7.83
N LYS A 403 -12.02 21.00 8.41
CA LYS A 403 -12.87 20.07 7.67
C LYS A 403 -13.62 20.77 6.54
N LYS A 404 -14.29 21.90 6.84
CA LYS A 404 -15.04 22.67 5.83
C LYS A 404 -14.16 23.08 4.65
N LEU A 405 -12.95 23.60 4.93
CA LEU A 405 -11.99 23.98 3.89
C LEU A 405 -11.47 22.75 3.13
N ALA A 406 -11.18 21.65 3.81
CA ALA A 406 -10.75 20.41 3.18
C ALA A 406 -11.80 19.84 2.20
N ASP A 407 -13.08 19.90 2.56
CA ASP A 407 -14.19 19.44 1.72
C ASP A 407 -14.32 20.31 0.44
N LEU A 408 -14.15 21.64 0.58
CA LEU A 408 -14.16 22.57 -0.57
C LEU A 408 -12.94 22.37 -1.48
N LEU A 409 -11.75 22.25 -0.90
CA LEU A 409 -10.51 21.94 -1.64
C LEU A 409 -10.61 20.60 -2.38
N GLY A 410 -11.26 19.60 -1.76
CA GLY A 410 -11.56 18.33 -2.40
C GLY A 410 -12.42 18.48 -3.64
N ALA A 411 -13.56 19.18 -3.52
CA ALA A 411 -14.52 19.37 -4.59
C ALA A 411 -13.91 20.13 -5.80
N VAL A 412 -13.08 21.15 -5.55
CA VAL A 412 -12.37 21.87 -6.62
C VAL A 412 -11.36 20.95 -7.30
N ARG A 413 -10.51 20.27 -6.54
CA ARG A 413 -9.49 19.38 -7.10
C ARG A 413 -10.08 18.21 -7.88
N ASP A 414 -11.16 17.61 -7.40
CA ASP A 414 -11.82 16.50 -8.07
C ASP A 414 -12.39 16.96 -9.42
N SER A 415 -12.95 18.17 -9.50
CA SER A 415 -13.41 18.75 -10.78
C SER A 415 -12.24 19.11 -11.72
N ASP A 416 -11.10 19.58 -11.22
CA ASP A 416 -9.90 19.80 -12.03
C ASP A 416 -9.42 18.51 -12.71
N VAL A 417 -9.31 17.43 -11.94
CA VAL A 417 -8.86 16.12 -12.44
C VAL A 417 -9.83 15.57 -13.48
N MET A 418 -11.15 15.68 -13.23
CA MET A 418 -12.16 15.25 -14.17
C MET A 418 -12.11 16.06 -15.48
N LEU A 419 -11.97 17.39 -15.41
CA LEU A 419 -11.83 18.25 -16.59
C LEU A 419 -10.59 17.87 -17.40
N GLN A 420 -9.45 17.68 -16.74
CA GLN A 420 -8.22 17.25 -17.40
C GLN A 420 -8.41 15.91 -18.13
N GLY A 421 -9.05 14.92 -17.48
CA GLY A 421 -9.34 13.63 -18.08
C GLY A 421 -10.30 13.72 -19.27
N LEU A 422 -11.37 14.55 -19.19
CA LEU A 422 -12.31 14.76 -20.29
C LEU A 422 -11.66 15.48 -21.48
N HIS A 423 -10.80 16.47 -21.25
CA HIS A 423 -10.06 17.13 -22.33
C HIS A 423 -9.12 16.16 -23.04
N ALA A 424 -8.37 15.35 -22.30
CA ALA A 424 -7.52 14.32 -22.89
C ALA A 424 -8.32 13.27 -23.68
N ARG A 425 -9.53 12.93 -23.22
CA ARG A 425 -10.43 12.01 -23.93
C ARG A 425 -11.00 12.62 -25.19
N LEU A 426 -11.37 13.91 -25.17
CA LEU A 426 -11.93 14.62 -26.33
C LEU A 426 -10.98 14.58 -27.55
N GLU A 427 -9.67 14.60 -27.32
CA GLU A 427 -8.65 14.51 -28.38
C GLU A 427 -8.53 13.10 -29.00
N GLN A 428 -9.05 12.07 -28.33
CA GLN A 428 -8.87 10.66 -28.71
C GLN A 428 -10.10 10.02 -29.35
N VAL A 429 -11.28 10.64 -29.26
CA VAL A 429 -12.52 10.07 -29.75
C VAL A 429 -12.91 10.55 -31.15
N PRO A 430 -13.64 9.73 -31.95
CA PRO A 430 -14.22 10.15 -33.23
C PRO A 430 -15.14 11.36 -33.10
N GLY A 431 -15.25 12.14 -34.19
CA GLY A 431 -16.00 13.41 -34.21
C GLY A 431 -17.47 13.31 -33.80
N ASP A 432 -18.11 12.18 -34.04
CA ASP A 432 -19.53 11.92 -33.70
C ASP A 432 -19.74 11.71 -32.17
N GLU A 433 -18.69 11.35 -31.40
CA GLU A 433 -18.73 11.22 -29.95
C GLU A 433 -18.28 12.50 -29.23
N GLN A 434 -17.64 13.45 -29.92
CA GLN A 434 -17.08 14.65 -29.33
C GLN A 434 -18.11 15.57 -28.69
N ASP A 435 -19.28 15.70 -29.29
CA ASP A 435 -20.36 16.55 -28.78
C ASP A 435 -20.83 16.15 -27.37
N GLY A 436 -20.90 14.84 -27.10
CA GLY A 436 -21.26 14.32 -25.78
C GLY A 436 -20.22 14.65 -24.72
N ILE A 437 -18.94 14.50 -25.05
CA ILE A 437 -17.82 14.83 -24.15
C ILE A 437 -17.75 16.35 -23.93
N GLN A 438 -17.94 17.17 -24.99
CA GLN A 438 -17.96 18.61 -24.86
C GLN A 438 -19.09 19.09 -23.95
N TRP A 439 -20.27 18.51 -24.06
CA TRP A 439 -21.41 18.79 -23.17
C TRP A 439 -21.06 18.49 -21.70
N LEU A 440 -20.38 17.36 -21.43
CA LEU A 440 -19.90 17.02 -20.07
C LEU A 440 -18.87 18.02 -19.57
N ILE A 441 -17.93 18.44 -20.41
CA ILE A 441 -16.91 19.45 -20.09
C ILE A 441 -17.58 20.77 -19.70
N ASP A 442 -18.56 21.23 -20.48
CA ASP A 442 -19.27 22.50 -20.23
C ASP A 442 -20.05 22.45 -18.91
N ARG A 443 -20.70 21.35 -18.63
CA ARG A 443 -21.43 21.13 -17.36
C ARG A 443 -20.48 21.06 -16.17
N LEU A 444 -19.37 20.36 -16.32
CA LEU A 444 -18.36 20.24 -15.27
C LEU A 444 -17.63 21.57 -15.02
N ASN A 445 -17.37 22.36 -16.06
CA ASN A 445 -16.84 23.72 -15.93
C ASN A 445 -17.77 24.63 -15.11
N THR A 446 -19.08 24.51 -15.31
CA THR A 446 -20.06 25.26 -14.49
C THR A 446 -20.00 24.84 -13.03
N TYR A 447 -19.99 23.55 -12.77
CA TYR A 447 -19.83 23.00 -11.41
C TYR A 447 -18.50 23.43 -10.78
N HIS A 448 -17.39 23.34 -11.52
CA HIS A 448 -16.06 23.76 -11.06
C HIS A 448 -16.06 25.24 -10.64
N LYS A 449 -16.64 26.14 -11.45
CA LYS A 449 -16.74 27.58 -11.12
C LYS A 449 -17.51 27.82 -9.82
N GLU A 450 -18.63 27.11 -9.61
CA GLU A 450 -19.40 27.21 -8.37
C GLU A 450 -18.59 26.74 -7.15
N ARG A 451 -17.81 25.65 -7.27
CA ARG A 451 -16.97 25.11 -6.20
C ARG A 451 -15.77 26.01 -5.91
N GLN A 452 -15.16 26.55 -6.96
CA GLN A 452 -14.08 27.52 -6.82
C GLN A 452 -14.56 28.78 -6.09
N GLN A 453 -15.71 29.33 -6.48
CA GLN A 453 -16.29 30.50 -5.80
C GLN A 453 -16.55 30.22 -4.32
N ALA A 454 -17.11 29.05 -4.00
CA ALA A 454 -17.35 28.66 -2.60
C ALA A 454 -16.06 28.49 -1.79
N LEU A 455 -14.97 28.03 -2.44
CA LEU A 455 -13.64 27.96 -1.83
C LEU A 455 -13.08 29.37 -1.59
N ASP A 456 -13.15 30.25 -2.57
CA ASP A 456 -12.67 31.62 -2.47
C ASP A 456 -13.38 32.38 -1.35
N ASP A 457 -14.71 32.29 -1.28
CA ASP A 457 -15.50 32.90 -0.22
C ASP A 457 -15.07 32.38 1.17
N ALA A 458 -14.79 31.07 1.26
CA ALA A 458 -14.33 30.47 2.51
C ALA A 458 -12.90 30.87 2.91
N LEU A 459 -12.02 31.07 1.91
CA LEU A 459 -10.64 31.55 2.12
C LEU A 459 -10.63 33.03 2.52
N HIS A 460 -11.44 33.87 1.87
CA HIS A 460 -11.61 35.29 2.29
C HIS A 460 -12.20 35.44 3.69
N ALA A 461 -13.06 34.52 4.11
CA ALA A 461 -13.62 34.51 5.45
C ALA A 461 -12.67 33.93 6.53
N LEU A 462 -11.51 33.39 6.13
CA LEU A 462 -10.53 32.80 7.03
C LEU A 462 -9.69 33.89 7.71
N ASP A 463 -9.96 34.15 8.99
CA ASP A 463 -9.09 34.98 9.84
C ASP A 463 -7.88 34.14 10.27
N GLU A 464 -6.78 34.29 9.53
CA GLU A 464 -5.55 33.53 9.77
C GLU A 464 -4.95 33.77 11.16
N ASP A 465 -5.02 35.00 11.67
CA ASP A 465 -4.44 35.32 12.97
C ASP A 465 -5.28 34.74 14.11
N ALA A 466 -6.61 34.81 13.98
CA ALA A 466 -7.50 34.14 14.91
C ALA A 466 -7.31 32.62 14.85
N PHE A 467 -7.15 32.03 13.66
CA PHE A 467 -6.89 30.62 13.49
C PHE A 467 -5.56 30.19 14.14
N LYS A 468 -4.46 30.90 13.90
CA LYS A 468 -3.15 30.69 14.56
C LYS A 468 -3.27 30.76 16.08
N LYS A 469 -4.01 31.77 16.62
CA LYS A 469 -4.25 31.89 18.06
C LYS A 469 -5.05 30.73 18.63
N GLN A 470 -6.05 30.23 17.89
CA GLN A 470 -6.86 29.09 18.30
C GLN A 470 -6.04 27.80 18.37
N ILE A 471 -5.23 27.52 17.34
CA ILE A 471 -4.30 26.38 17.30
C ILE A 471 -3.34 26.43 18.50
N ASN A 472 -2.64 27.55 18.67
CA ASN A 472 -1.66 27.72 19.77
C ASN A 472 -2.28 27.59 21.17
N SER A 473 -3.59 27.86 21.28
CA SER A 473 -4.33 27.78 22.53
C SER A 473 -5.11 26.47 22.71
N CYS A 474 -5.06 25.58 21.71
CA CYS A 474 -5.83 24.35 21.70
C CYS A 474 -5.41 23.42 22.84
N ILE A 475 -4.13 23.23 23.05
CA ILE A 475 -3.58 22.37 24.10
C ILE A 475 -3.91 22.93 25.50
N LYS A 476 -4.35 22.05 26.39
CA LYS A 476 -4.66 22.41 27.80
C LYS A 476 -3.39 22.77 28.55
N LYS A 477 -3.41 23.87 29.31
CA LYS A 477 -2.28 24.25 30.19
C LYS A 477 -1.96 23.18 31.24
N SER A 478 -2.95 22.42 31.71
CA SER A 478 -2.75 21.30 32.62
C SER A 478 -2.03 20.12 32.06
N ALA A 479 -2.11 19.90 30.74
CA ALA A 479 -1.40 18.83 30.03
C ALA A 479 0.07 19.17 29.76
N LEU A 480 0.50 20.43 29.95
CA LEU A 480 1.88 20.89 29.78
C LEU A 480 2.70 20.84 31.07
N ARG A 481 2.13 20.35 32.20
CA ARG A 481 2.74 20.40 33.53
C ARG A 481 3.07 19.02 34.12
N HIS A 482 3.02 17.95 33.32
CA HIS A 482 3.36 16.59 33.79
C HIS A 482 4.35 15.90 32.87
#